data_80798c39f6f8c2f9f7a0c607a1ed7668
#
_entry.id   80798c39f6f8c2f9f7a0c607a1ed7668
#
_cell.length_a   1.000
_cell.length_b   1.000
_cell.length_c   1.000
_cell.angle_alpha   90.00
_cell.angle_beta   90.00
_cell.angle_gamma   90.00
#
_symmetry.space_group_name_H-M   'P 1'
#
loop_
_entity.id
_entity.type
_entity.pdbx_description
1 polymer ?
#
loop_
_entity_poly.entity_id
_entity_poly.type
_entity_poly.pdbx_seq_one_letter_code
_entity_poly.pdbx_strand_id
1 'polypeptide(L)'
;MNQNLTIKQASDLLKNKELSSKELVELYLKNITEGKELNCYNYFLEECSLSEAVKSDERRATNSLRSDFDGIPIGIKDLFCTLGTQTTASSKILSDFIPTYESTVTQKCIDAGLISLGKLNCDEFAMGSTNKTSYFGPVKNPWKSKDSKADLVPGGSSGGSAAAVAANLCIASLGTDTGGSIRQPASFTGTVGLKPSYGRVSRWGIIAFASSLDQAGPITKTVDDAAILLDIISGHDNKDSTSSIKEKE
;
A
#
# COMPACT_ATOMS: atom_id res chain seq x y z
N MET A 1 23.13 -2.30 -3.53
CA MET A 1 21.93 -3.09 -3.93
C MET A 1 21.03 -2.22 -4.79
N ASN A 2 20.46 -2.73 -5.88
CA ASN A 2 19.55 -1.93 -6.72
C ASN A 2 18.27 -1.66 -5.91
N GLN A 3 18.02 -0.42 -5.55
CA GLN A 3 16.89 -0.04 -4.68
C GLN A 3 15.52 -0.03 -5.39
N ASN A 4 15.51 -0.19 -6.72
CA ASN A 4 14.29 -0.08 -7.54
C ASN A 4 13.70 -1.46 -7.92
N LEU A 5 13.41 -2.29 -6.91
CA LEU A 5 12.88 -3.63 -7.13
C LEU A 5 11.38 -3.59 -7.47
N THR A 6 10.97 -4.52 -8.37
CA THR A 6 9.57 -4.91 -8.59
C THR A 6 9.18 -6.05 -7.64
N ILE A 7 7.89 -6.36 -7.51
CA ILE A 7 7.42 -7.53 -6.74
C ILE A 7 8.08 -8.81 -7.26
N LYS A 8 8.07 -8.98 -8.59
CA LYS A 8 8.67 -10.16 -9.22
C LYS A 8 10.16 -10.29 -8.95
N GLN A 9 10.92 -9.20 -9.13
CA GLN A 9 12.37 -9.20 -8.85
C GLN A 9 12.68 -9.49 -7.37
N ALA A 10 11.91 -8.91 -6.45
CA ALA A 10 12.08 -9.19 -5.03
C ALA A 10 11.77 -10.67 -4.70
N SER A 11 10.69 -11.22 -5.26
CA SER A 11 10.35 -12.64 -5.13
C SER A 11 11.48 -13.54 -5.64
N ASP A 12 12.04 -13.25 -6.82
CA ASP A 12 13.15 -14.02 -7.39
C ASP A 12 14.40 -13.98 -6.48
N LEU A 13 14.77 -12.81 -5.96
CA LEU A 13 15.91 -12.67 -5.03
C LEU A 13 15.71 -13.46 -3.74
N LEU A 14 14.50 -13.39 -3.16
CA LEU A 14 14.14 -14.15 -1.96
C LEU A 14 14.17 -15.66 -2.23
N LYS A 15 13.64 -16.11 -3.36
CA LYS A 15 13.60 -17.51 -3.78
C LYS A 15 15.01 -18.08 -4.00
N ASN A 16 15.88 -17.31 -4.63
CA ASN A 16 17.28 -17.69 -4.88
C ASN A 16 18.17 -17.57 -3.63
N LYS A 17 17.65 -17.07 -2.51
CA LYS A 17 18.40 -16.78 -1.27
C LYS A 17 19.53 -15.75 -1.47
N GLU A 18 19.37 -14.87 -2.46
CA GLU A 18 20.28 -13.75 -2.70
C GLU A 18 19.99 -12.58 -1.74
N LEU A 19 18.80 -12.59 -1.13
CA LEU A 19 18.32 -11.62 -0.16
C LEU A 19 17.38 -12.34 0.82
N SER A 20 17.41 -11.96 2.09
CA SER A 20 16.41 -12.35 3.08
C SER A 20 15.27 -11.33 3.13
N SER A 21 14.09 -11.76 3.62
CA SER A 21 12.97 -10.85 3.86
C SER A 21 13.35 -9.77 4.88
N LYS A 22 14.13 -10.13 5.90
CA LYS A 22 14.64 -9.19 6.90
C LYS A 22 15.49 -8.09 6.26
N GLU A 23 16.48 -8.44 5.45
CA GLU A 23 17.33 -7.45 4.75
C GLU A 23 16.51 -6.57 3.80
N LEU A 24 15.50 -7.14 3.15
CA LEU A 24 14.61 -6.39 2.27
C LEU A 24 13.78 -5.36 3.06
N VAL A 25 13.20 -5.74 4.19
CA VAL A 25 12.44 -4.84 5.06
C VAL A 25 13.36 -3.77 5.65
N GLU A 26 14.55 -4.11 6.14
CA GLU A 26 15.55 -3.15 6.65
C GLU A 26 15.91 -2.10 5.59
N LEU A 27 16.08 -2.51 4.33
CA LEU A 27 16.33 -1.58 3.22
C LEU A 27 15.20 -0.56 3.06
N TYR A 28 13.93 -1.01 3.08
CA TYR A 28 12.80 -0.10 2.90
C TYR A 28 12.54 0.78 4.13
N LEU A 29 12.75 0.29 5.35
CA LEU A 29 12.68 1.10 6.57
C LEU A 29 13.74 2.22 6.56
N LYS A 30 14.96 1.91 6.10
CA LYS A 30 15.99 2.92 5.87
C LYS A 30 15.54 3.96 4.84
N ASN A 31 15.00 3.53 3.69
CA ASN A 31 14.50 4.43 2.66
C ASN A 31 13.38 5.33 3.20
N ILE A 32 12.46 4.81 4.00
CA ILE A 32 11.39 5.59 4.64
C ILE A 32 11.99 6.69 5.53
N THR A 33 13.00 6.34 6.32
CA THR A 33 13.68 7.29 7.21
C THR A 33 14.41 8.38 6.42
N GLU A 34 15.09 8.02 5.34
CA GLU A 34 15.80 8.95 4.46
C GLU A 34 14.85 9.83 3.65
N GLY A 35 13.68 9.29 3.25
CA GLY A 35 12.66 9.99 2.46
C GLY A 35 11.54 10.65 3.29
N LYS A 36 11.74 10.84 4.60
CA LYS A 36 10.71 11.38 5.51
C LYS A 36 10.16 12.76 5.12
N GLU A 37 10.94 13.57 4.41
CA GLU A 37 10.54 14.90 3.93
C GLU A 37 9.43 14.84 2.87
N LEU A 38 9.20 13.68 2.24
CA LEU A 38 8.09 13.45 1.31
C LEU A 38 6.75 13.30 2.04
N ASN A 39 6.77 13.00 3.34
CA ASN A 39 5.60 12.84 4.21
C ASN A 39 4.62 11.75 3.72
N CYS A 40 5.15 10.65 3.16
CA CYS A 40 4.35 9.58 2.58
C CYS A 40 3.67 8.68 3.63
N TYR A 41 4.21 8.58 4.84
CA TYR A 41 3.70 7.73 5.91
C TYR A 41 3.17 8.56 7.08
N ASN A 42 1.95 8.26 7.54
CA ASN A 42 1.42 8.74 8.82
C ASN A 42 2.09 7.99 9.97
N TYR A 43 2.23 6.68 9.79
CA TYR A 43 2.87 5.75 10.74
C TYR A 43 3.63 4.68 9.96
N PHE A 44 4.83 4.33 10.41
CA PHE A 44 5.52 3.13 9.93
C PHE A 44 5.71 2.16 11.10
N LEU A 45 5.73 0.87 10.78
CA LEU A 45 5.60 -0.23 11.74
C LEU A 45 6.92 -1.01 11.85
N GLU A 46 8.00 -0.33 12.25
CA GLU A 46 9.36 -0.87 12.22
C GLU A 46 9.47 -2.24 12.92
N GLU A 47 9.14 -2.32 14.20
CA GLU A 47 9.26 -3.55 14.98
C GLU A 47 8.39 -4.67 14.43
N CYS A 48 7.15 -4.36 14.08
CA CYS A 48 6.20 -5.33 13.54
C CYS A 48 6.66 -5.86 12.18
N SER A 49 7.09 -4.96 11.28
CA SER A 49 7.57 -5.32 9.95
C SER A 49 8.80 -6.23 10.01
N LEU A 50 9.75 -5.91 10.89
CA LEU A 50 10.95 -6.73 11.10
C LEU A 50 10.61 -8.10 11.71
N SER A 51 9.70 -8.15 12.66
CA SER A 51 9.23 -9.42 13.25
C SER A 51 8.58 -10.32 12.20
N GLU A 52 7.69 -9.76 11.35
CA GLU A 52 7.06 -10.53 10.27
C GLU A 52 8.07 -10.96 9.19
N ALA A 53 9.10 -10.16 8.93
CA ALA A 53 10.16 -10.51 8.01
C ALA A 53 10.98 -11.72 8.50
N VAL A 54 11.35 -11.75 9.79
CA VAL A 54 12.01 -12.90 10.40
C VAL A 54 11.14 -14.16 10.28
N LYS A 55 9.85 -14.07 10.60
CA LYS A 55 8.91 -15.19 10.43
C LYS A 55 8.80 -15.66 8.98
N SER A 56 8.87 -14.75 8.00
CA SER A 56 8.91 -15.12 6.58
C SER A 56 10.17 -15.90 6.23
N ASP A 57 11.34 -15.47 6.72
CA ASP A 57 12.60 -16.18 6.51
C ASP A 57 12.59 -17.58 7.17
N GLU A 58 11.98 -17.73 8.34
CA GLU A 58 11.74 -19.02 8.99
C GLU A 58 10.83 -19.93 8.16
N ARG A 59 9.71 -19.39 7.62
CA ARG A 59 8.83 -20.14 6.71
C ARG A 59 9.57 -20.58 5.45
N ARG A 60 10.41 -19.74 4.91
CA ARG A 60 11.25 -20.06 3.74
C ARG A 60 12.24 -21.18 4.04
N ALA A 61 12.86 -21.15 5.21
CA ALA A 61 13.80 -22.19 5.63
C ALA A 61 13.13 -23.57 5.83
N THR A 62 11.85 -23.58 6.21
CA THR A 62 11.06 -24.80 6.46
C THR A 62 10.14 -25.20 5.29
N ASN A 63 10.26 -24.54 4.13
CA ASN A 63 9.39 -24.75 2.96
C ASN A 63 7.89 -24.62 3.26
N SER A 64 7.51 -23.69 4.14
CA SER A 64 6.13 -23.44 4.57
C SER A 64 5.64 -22.02 4.18
N LEU A 65 6.12 -21.50 3.05
CA LEU A 65 5.73 -20.19 2.54
C LEU A 65 4.22 -20.08 2.33
N ARG A 66 3.67 -18.92 2.60
CA ARG A 66 2.24 -18.61 2.37
C ARG A 66 1.93 -18.42 0.88
N SER A 67 2.86 -17.86 0.13
CA SER A 67 2.82 -17.70 -1.33
C SER A 67 4.22 -17.48 -1.88
N ASP A 68 4.34 -17.35 -3.20
CA ASP A 68 5.60 -16.94 -3.87
C ASP A 68 6.04 -15.53 -3.50
N PHE A 69 5.14 -14.73 -2.90
CA PHE A 69 5.38 -13.34 -2.52
C PHE A 69 5.55 -13.15 -1.00
N ASP A 70 5.66 -14.25 -0.24
CA ASP A 70 5.87 -14.22 1.21
C ASP A 70 7.18 -13.47 1.54
N GLY A 71 7.07 -12.43 2.37
CA GLY A 71 8.19 -11.61 2.82
C GLY A 71 8.38 -10.30 2.05
N ILE A 72 7.51 -9.97 1.08
CA ILE A 72 7.60 -8.73 0.31
C ILE A 72 6.95 -7.57 1.06
N PRO A 73 7.69 -6.44 1.29
CA PRO A 73 7.16 -5.28 2.00
C PRO A 73 6.30 -4.37 1.11
N ILE A 74 5.13 -3.99 1.61
CA ILE A 74 4.18 -3.09 0.95
C ILE A 74 3.72 -1.97 1.87
N GLY A 75 3.23 -0.87 1.28
CA GLY A 75 2.59 0.21 2.00
C GLY A 75 1.06 0.11 1.94
N ILE A 76 0.38 0.51 3.02
CA ILE A 76 -1.08 0.41 3.15
C ILE A 76 -1.67 1.81 3.33
N LYS A 77 -2.53 2.28 2.42
CA LYS A 77 -3.22 3.57 2.60
C LYS A 77 -3.98 3.61 3.91
N ASP A 78 -3.94 4.74 4.60
CA ASP A 78 -4.51 4.90 5.95
C ASP A 78 -6.05 4.97 5.99
N LEU A 79 -6.70 4.30 5.06
CA LEU A 79 -8.14 4.03 5.03
C LEU A 79 -8.47 2.57 5.33
N PHE A 80 -7.50 1.66 5.22
CA PHE A 80 -7.71 0.25 5.50
C PHE A 80 -7.59 -0.01 6.99
N CYS A 81 -8.66 -0.48 7.63
CA CYS A 81 -8.63 -0.95 9.00
C CYS A 81 -7.62 -2.09 9.13
N THR A 82 -6.65 -1.92 9.99
CA THR A 82 -5.60 -2.89 10.29
C THR A 82 -5.67 -3.23 11.76
N LEU A 83 -5.90 -4.49 12.09
CA LEU A 83 -6.09 -4.97 13.46
C LEU A 83 -4.97 -4.50 14.38
N GLY A 84 -5.34 -3.84 15.49
CA GLY A 84 -4.38 -3.36 16.49
C GLY A 84 -3.47 -2.23 16.04
N THR A 85 -3.63 -1.73 14.80
CA THR A 85 -2.83 -0.63 14.24
C THR A 85 -3.69 0.61 14.04
N GLN A 86 -3.23 1.74 14.53
CA GLN A 86 -3.90 3.03 14.37
C GLN A 86 -4.27 3.27 12.90
N THR A 87 -5.53 3.63 12.64
CA THR A 87 -6.08 3.88 11.31
C THR A 87 -6.90 5.16 11.34
N THR A 88 -6.39 6.21 10.72
CA THR A 88 -6.91 7.57 10.95
C THR A 88 -7.65 8.18 9.77
N ALA A 89 -7.62 7.57 8.60
CA ALA A 89 -8.07 8.21 7.36
C ALA A 89 -7.42 9.60 7.15
N SER A 90 -6.20 9.78 7.64
CA SER A 90 -5.46 11.06 7.69
C SER A 90 -6.25 12.20 8.35
N SER A 91 -7.13 11.89 9.31
CA SER A 91 -7.99 12.83 10.04
C SER A 91 -7.67 12.86 11.53
N LYS A 92 -7.75 14.05 12.13
CA LYS A 92 -7.68 14.22 13.59
C LYS A 92 -8.85 13.54 14.31
N ILE A 93 -10.02 13.44 13.66
CA ILE A 93 -11.23 12.83 14.26
C ILE A 93 -10.99 11.36 14.63
N LEU A 94 -10.17 10.65 13.84
CA LEU A 94 -9.82 9.25 14.06
C LEU A 94 -8.41 9.06 14.63
N SER A 95 -7.81 10.10 15.22
CA SER A 95 -6.43 10.03 15.73
C SER A 95 -6.21 8.91 16.74
N ASP A 96 -7.24 8.53 17.50
CA ASP A 96 -7.15 7.50 18.54
C ASP A 96 -7.83 6.18 18.13
N PHE A 97 -8.29 6.08 16.87
CA PHE A 97 -8.98 4.89 16.40
C PHE A 97 -8.01 3.75 16.09
N ILE A 98 -8.12 2.68 16.86
CA ILE A 98 -7.42 1.41 16.67
C ILE A 98 -8.46 0.35 16.34
N PRO A 99 -8.52 -0.14 15.08
CA PRO A 99 -9.46 -1.18 14.69
C PRO A 99 -9.28 -2.47 15.48
N THR A 100 -10.39 -3.09 15.86
CA THR A 100 -10.43 -4.42 16.51
C THR A 100 -10.64 -5.54 15.49
N TYR A 101 -10.54 -5.22 14.20
CA TYR A 101 -10.71 -6.15 13.08
C TYR A 101 -9.80 -5.76 11.92
N GLU A 102 -9.50 -6.74 11.07
CA GLU A 102 -8.71 -6.56 9.85
C GLU A 102 -9.64 -6.29 8.67
N SER A 103 -9.27 -5.39 7.76
CA SER A 103 -9.95 -5.28 6.48
C SER A 103 -9.73 -6.54 5.64
N THR A 104 -10.68 -6.90 4.80
CA THR A 104 -10.53 -8.09 3.95
C THR A 104 -9.32 -7.96 3.02
N VAL A 105 -9.05 -6.76 2.54
CA VAL A 105 -7.91 -6.51 1.64
C VAL A 105 -6.58 -6.74 2.33
N THR A 106 -6.40 -6.17 3.53
CA THR A 106 -5.16 -6.34 4.30
C THR A 106 -5.02 -7.77 4.82
N GLN A 107 -6.12 -8.44 5.21
CA GLN A 107 -6.09 -9.84 5.58
C GLN A 107 -5.58 -10.73 4.44
N LYS A 108 -6.04 -10.52 3.21
CA LYS A 108 -5.54 -11.26 2.04
C LYS A 108 -4.05 -11.01 1.77
N CYS A 109 -3.57 -9.80 2.01
CA CYS A 109 -2.14 -9.51 1.94
C CYS A 109 -1.35 -10.29 3.01
N ILE A 110 -1.84 -10.32 4.25
CA ILE A 110 -1.24 -11.10 5.34
C ILE A 110 -1.26 -12.58 5.01
N ASP A 111 -2.38 -13.11 4.50
CA ASP A 111 -2.52 -14.51 4.12
C ASP A 111 -1.57 -14.92 2.99
N ALA A 112 -1.25 -13.98 2.09
CA ALA A 112 -0.23 -14.16 1.05
C ALA A 112 1.22 -13.98 1.57
N GLY A 113 1.40 -13.55 2.82
CA GLY A 113 2.70 -13.31 3.43
C GLY A 113 3.32 -11.95 3.11
N LEU A 114 2.56 -11.02 2.53
CA LEU A 114 3.04 -9.65 2.34
C LEU A 114 3.18 -8.95 3.69
N ILE A 115 4.18 -8.07 3.80
CA ILE A 115 4.53 -7.37 5.05
C ILE A 115 4.13 -5.90 4.95
N SER A 116 3.29 -5.44 5.87
CA SER A 116 2.95 -4.02 5.95
C SER A 116 4.10 -3.22 6.56
N LEU A 117 4.61 -2.22 5.82
CA LEU A 117 5.60 -1.25 6.34
C LEU A 117 4.94 -0.14 7.16
N GLY A 118 3.64 0.07 7.00
CA GLY A 118 2.92 1.13 7.71
C GLY A 118 1.75 1.72 6.95
N LYS A 119 1.21 2.80 7.51
CA LYS A 119 0.01 3.51 7.07
C LYS A 119 0.39 4.74 6.25
N LEU A 120 0.02 4.70 4.97
CA LEU A 120 0.35 5.75 4.00
C LEU A 120 -0.63 6.91 4.06
N ASN A 121 -0.08 8.10 4.02
CA ASN A 121 -0.80 9.36 4.06
C ASN A 121 -1.75 9.52 2.85
N CYS A 122 -2.87 10.18 3.06
CA CYS A 122 -3.88 10.43 2.03
C CYS A 122 -4.60 11.76 2.27
N ASP A 123 -5.39 12.23 1.33
CA ASP A 123 -6.35 13.29 1.64
C ASP A 123 -7.32 12.80 2.72
N GLU A 124 -7.72 13.70 3.62
CA GLU A 124 -8.61 13.39 4.75
C GLU A 124 -9.89 12.69 4.29
N PHE A 125 -10.19 11.51 4.86
CA PHE A 125 -11.31 10.63 4.45
C PHE A 125 -11.38 10.33 2.96
N ALA A 126 -10.24 10.30 2.26
CA ALA A 126 -10.15 10.18 0.81
C ALA A 126 -10.84 11.32 0.02
N MET A 127 -11.19 12.43 0.66
CA MET A 127 -11.92 13.55 0.07
C MET A 127 -10.95 14.61 -0.43
N GLY A 128 -10.25 14.30 -1.53
CA GLY A 128 -9.30 15.21 -2.15
C GLY A 128 -8.61 14.60 -3.37
N SER A 129 -7.80 15.42 -4.03
CA SER A 129 -7.07 15.06 -5.26
C SER A 129 -5.64 15.57 -5.30
N THR A 130 -5.12 16.09 -4.17
CA THR A 130 -3.80 16.71 -4.11
C THR A 130 -2.95 16.25 -2.92
N ASN A 131 -3.54 15.52 -1.99
CA ASN A 131 -2.99 15.12 -0.69
C ASN A 131 -2.52 16.29 0.17
N LYS A 132 -3.28 17.39 0.13
CA LYS A 132 -3.03 18.60 0.95
C LYS A 132 -3.96 18.71 2.14
N THR A 133 -5.02 17.91 2.22
CA THR A 133 -6.05 18.01 3.27
C THR A 133 -5.77 17.14 4.49
N SER A 134 -4.69 16.36 4.45
CA SER A 134 -4.27 15.49 5.55
C SER A 134 -3.96 16.27 6.84
N TYR A 135 -4.46 15.75 7.97
CA TYR A 135 -4.08 16.25 9.29
C TYR A 135 -2.56 16.15 9.55
N PHE A 136 -1.88 15.16 8.96
CA PHE A 136 -0.43 14.96 9.08
C PHE A 136 0.39 15.85 8.14
N GLY A 137 -0.27 16.75 7.42
CA GLY A 137 0.36 17.63 6.45
C GLY A 137 0.40 17.06 5.02
N PRO A 138 0.79 17.88 4.05
CA PRO A 138 0.79 17.51 2.64
C PRO A 138 1.87 16.49 2.31
N VAL A 139 1.55 15.59 1.39
CA VAL A 139 2.54 14.73 0.73
C VAL A 139 3.21 15.47 -0.42
N LYS A 140 4.50 15.28 -0.59
CA LYS A 140 5.27 15.84 -1.70
C LYS A 140 5.47 14.79 -2.79
N ASN A 141 5.38 15.23 -4.05
CA ASN A 141 5.77 14.41 -5.19
C ASN A 141 7.30 14.23 -5.17
N PRO A 142 7.85 13.02 -5.34
CA PRO A 142 9.29 12.83 -5.46
C PRO A 142 9.90 13.52 -6.69
N TRP A 143 9.09 13.75 -7.73
CA TRP A 143 9.51 14.51 -8.91
C TRP A 143 9.53 16.02 -8.62
N LYS A 144 10.50 16.70 -9.21
CA LYS A 144 10.66 18.16 -9.09
C LYS A 144 10.43 18.83 -10.43
N SER A 145 9.86 20.03 -10.40
CA SER A 145 9.80 20.88 -11.59
C SER A 145 11.21 21.36 -11.98
N LYS A 146 11.47 21.44 -13.28
CA LYS A 146 12.70 22.07 -13.80
C LYS A 146 12.65 23.58 -13.69
N ASP A 147 11.46 24.16 -13.74
CA ASP A 147 11.23 25.59 -13.88
C ASP A 147 10.83 26.28 -12.56
N SER A 148 10.68 25.50 -11.49
CA SER A 148 10.22 26.00 -10.18
C SER A 148 10.87 25.24 -9.03
N LYS A 149 11.15 25.99 -7.94
CA LYS A 149 11.58 25.40 -6.67
C LYS A 149 10.39 24.86 -5.83
N ALA A 150 9.16 25.07 -6.29
CA ALA A 150 7.97 24.62 -5.57
C ALA A 150 7.86 23.10 -5.53
N ASP A 151 7.42 22.58 -4.41
CA ASP A 151 7.08 21.16 -4.31
C ASP A 151 5.84 20.86 -5.15
N LEU A 152 5.89 19.78 -5.93
CA LEU A 152 4.76 19.30 -6.72
C LEU A 152 3.84 18.45 -5.84
N VAL A 153 2.54 18.46 -6.13
CA VAL A 153 1.58 17.54 -5.51
C VAL A 153 1.69 16.15 -6.12
N PRO A 154 1.56 15.08 -5.34
CA PRO A 154 1.58 13.71 -5.87
C PRO A 154 0.25 13.30 -6.52
N GLY A 155 -0.76 14.17 -6.45
CA GLY A 155 -2.15 13.78 -6.67
C GLY A 155 -2.80 13.20 -5.42
N GLY A 156 -4.02 12.74 -5.52
CA GLY A 156 -4.77 12.19 -4.40
C GLY A 156 -6.08 11.50 -4.83
N SER A 157 -6.75 10.89 -3.88
CA SER A 157 -6.45 10.90 -2.44
C SER A 157 -5.36 9.91 -2.00
N SER A 158 -4.91 8.97 -2.82
CA SER A 158 -3.83 8.00 -2.50
C SER A 158 -2.44 8.58 -2.82
N GLY A 159 -2.20 9.85 -2.48
CA GLY A 159 -0.95 10.55 -2.81
C GLY A 159 0.26 9.95 -2.11
N GLY A 160 0.15 9.62 -0.82
CA GLY A 160 1.21 8.94 -0.08
C GLY A 160 1.53 7.57 -0.65
N SER A 161 0.49 6.81 -1.08
CA SER A 161 0.68 5.49 -1.70
C SER A 161 1.47 5.58 -3.01
N ALA A 162 1.12 6.53 -3.87
CA ALA A 162 1.78 6.70 -5.16
C ALA A 162 3.20 7.28 -5.01
N ALA A 163 3.36 8.28 -4.16
CA ALA A 163 4.66 8.90 -3.90
C ALA A 163 5.65 7.91 -3.24
N ALA A 164 5.17 7.06 -2.32
CA ALA A 164 6.00 6.04 -1.67
C ALA A 164 6.56 5.02 -2.67
N VAL A 165 5.74 4.54 -3.61
CA VAL A 165 6.21 3.63 -4.68
C VAL A 165 7.19 4.33 -5.59
N ALA A 166 6.90 5.56 -6.05
CA ALA A 166 7.77 6.32 -6.93
C ALA A 166 9.13 6.66 -6.30
N ALA A 167 9.15 6.89 -4.98
CA ALA A 167 10.35 7.20 -4.22
C ALA A 167 11.09 5.97 -3.66
N ASN A 168 10.67 4.75 -3.99
CA ASN A 168 11.22 3.50 -3.42
C ASN A 168 11.13 3.40 -1.89
N LEU A 169 10.07 3.91 -1.29
CA LEU A 169 9.79 3.75 0.14
C LEU A 169 8.97 2.48 0.43
N CYS A 170 8.50 1.81 -0.59
CA CYS A 170 7.93 0.45 -0.60
C CYS A 170 8.03 -0.12 -2.02
N ILE A 171 7.88 -1.45 -2.14
CA ILE A 171 7.89 -2.12 -3.46
C ILE A 171 6.59 -1.83 -4.21
N ALA A 172 5.48 -1.93 -3.49
CA ALA A 172 4.13 -1.69 -3.97
C ALA A 172 3.28 -1.13 -2.84
N SER A 173 2.12 -0.60 -3.16
CA SER A 173 1.18 -0.09 -2.15
C SER A 173 -0.27 -0.36 -2.52
N LEU A 174 -1.14 -0.28 -1.51
CA LEU A 174 -2.58 -0.29 -1.68
C LEU A 174 -3.12 1.14 -1.60
N GLY A 175 -4.05 1.45 -2.49
CA GLY A 175 -4.82 2.68 -2.50
C GLY A 175 -6.31 2.42 -2.61
N THR A 176 -7.10 3.50 -2.59
CA THR A 176 -8.54 3.47 -2.88
C THR A 176 -8.86 4.47 -3.98
N ASP A 177 -9.85 4.16 -4.81
CA ASP A 177 -10.29 5.00 -5.93
C ASP A 177 -11.83 5.08 -5.94
N THR A 178 -12.33 6.27 -5.79
CA THR A 178 -13.76 6.60 -5.87
C THR A 178 -14.03 7.38 -7.15
N GLY A 179 -13.26 8.43 -7.39
CA GLY A 179 -13.35 9.30 -8.56
C GLY A 179 -12.01 9.55 -9.26
N GLY A 180 -11.01 8.66 -9.06
CA GLY A 180 -9.67 8.82 -9.63
C GLY A 180 -8.54 8.65 -8.61
N SER A 181 -8.84 8.34 -7.34
CA SER A 181 -7.87 8.43 -6.24
C SER A 181 -6.77 7.37 -6.20
N ILE A 182 -6.71 6.43 -7.13
CA ILE A 182 -5.55 5.59 -7.47
C ILE A 182 -4.94 6.09 -8.78
N ARG A 183 -5.76 6.23 -9.82
CA ARG A 183 -5.32 6.50 -11.19
C ARG A 183 -4.65 7.85 -11.34
N GLN A 184 -5.22 8.89 -10.74
CA GLN A 184 -4.68 10.25 -10.82
C GLN A 184 -3.32 10.38 -10.10
N PRO A 185 -3.15 9.97 -8.82
CA PRO A 185 -1.85 10.06 -8.19
C PRO A 185 -0.81 9.14 -8.86
N ALA A 186 -1.19 7.99 -9.38
CA ALA A 186 -0.28 7.15 -10.18
C ALA A 186 0.21 7.89 -11.43
N SER A 187 -0.68 8.56 -12.16
CA SER A 187 -0.32 9.39 -13.31
C SER A 187 0.65 10.51 -12.94
N PHE A 188 0.44 11.19 -11.82
CA PHE A 188 1.28 12.33 -11.39
C PHE A 188 2.66 11.89 -10.89
N THR A 189 2.79 10.67 -10.41
CA THR A 189 4.04 10.14 -9.86
C THR A 189 4.79 9.20 -10.81
N GLY A 190 4.21 8.89 -11.98
CA GLY A 190 4.81 7.99 -12.97
C GLY A 190 4.80 6.52 -12.52
N THR A 191 3.78 6.12 -11.75
CA THR A 191 3.55 4.74 -11.30
C THR A 191 2.37 4.11 -12.02
N VAL A 192 2.17 2.80 -11.85
CA VAL A 192 1.01 2.07 -12.37
C VAL A 192 -0.06 2.00 -11.28
N GLY A 193 -1.21 2.63 -11.52
CA GLY A 193 -2.35 2.59 -10.61
C GLY A 193 -3.53 1.88 -11.27
N LEU A 194 -4.01 0.77 -10.70
CA LEU A 194 -5.10 0.00 -11.24
C LEU A 194 -6.34 0.08 -10.35
N LYS A 195 -7.41 0.65 -10.88
CA LYS A 195 -8.75 0.60 -10.27
C LYS A 195 -9.53 -0.57 -10.89
N PRO A 196 -9.82 -1.62 -10.13
CA PRO A 196 -10.59 -2.76 -10.63
C PRO A 196 -12.07 -2.38 -10.90
N SER A 197 -12.79 -3.30 -11.52
CA SER A 197 -14.24 -3.21 -11.62
C SER A 197 -14.89 -3.24 -10.23
N TYR A 198 -16.00 -2.51 -10.07
CA TYR A 198 -16.74 -2.44 -8.81
C TYR A 198 -17.14 -3.85 -8.31
N GLY A 199 -16.90 -4.11 -7.04
CA GLY A 199 -17.18 -5.41 -6.41
C GLY A 199 -16.11 -6.49 -6.66
N ARG A 200 -15.07 -6.23 -7.45
CA ARG A 200 -13.99 -7.21 -7.67
C ARG A 200 -13.11 -7.41 -6.43
N VAL A 201 -12.94 -6.36 -5.65
CA VAL A 201 -12.23 -6.33 -4.37
C VAL A 201 -13.20 -5.90 -3.28
N SER A 202 -13.19 -6.59 -2.14
CA SER A 202 -14.05 -6.27 -1.01
C SER A 202 -13.76 -4.87 -0.45
N ARG A 203 -14.82 -4.18 -0.02
CA ARG A 203 -14.75 -2.90 0.70
C ARG A 203 -14.81 -3.07 2.21
N TRP A 204 -14.97 -4.31 2.71
CA TRP A 204 -15.04 -4.55 4.15
C TRP A 204 -13.78 -4.07 4.86
N GLY A 205 -13.99 -3.20 5.87
CA GLY A 205 -12.90 -2.62 6.65
C GLY A 205 -12.18 -1.46 5.95
N ILE A 206 -12.76 -0.90 4.88
CA ILE A 206 -12.28 0.34 4.27
C ILE A 206 -13.13 1.50 4.79
N ILE A 207 -12.50 2.54 5.34
CA ILE A 207 -13.20 3.77 5.70
C ILE A 207 -13.73 4.42 4.42
N ALA A 208 -15.07 4.58 4.34
CA ALA A 208 -15.73 4.97 3.10
C ALA A 208 -15.58 6.46 2.80
N PHE A 209 -15.49 6.78 1.50
CA PHE A 209 -15.78 8.11 0.96
C PHE A 209 -17.18 8.13 0.32
N ALA A 210 -17.40 7.32 -0.72
CA ALA A 210 -18.68 7.12 -1.36
C ALA A 210 -18.84 5.63 -1.68
N SER A 211 -19.47 4.89 -0.78
CA SER A 211 -19.47 3.43 -0.78
C SER A 211 -20.00 2.78 -2.06
N SER A 212 -20.84 3.47 -2.83
CA SER A 212 -21.31 3.01 -4.13
C SER A 212 -20.28 3.12 -5.27
N LEU A 213 -19.13 3.74 -5.01
CA LEU A 213 -18.06 3.99 -6.00
C LEU A 213 -16.68 3.53 -5.52
N ASP A 214 -16.48 3.41 -4.20
CA ASP A 214 -15.20 3.10 -3.60
C ASP A 214 -14.66 1.74 -4.06
N GLN A 215 -13.41 1.71 -4.48
CA GLN A 215 -12.68 0.48 -4.79
C GLN A 215 -11.26 0.54 -4.24
N ALA A 216 -10.81 -0.58 -3.67
CA ALA A 216 -9.39 -0.79 -3.39
C ALA A 216 -8.65 -1.27 -4.65
N GLY A 217 -7.38 -0.94 -4.74
CA GLY A 217 -6.53 -1.42 -5.83
C GLY A 217 -5.06 -1.14 -5.61
N PRO A 218 -4.20 -1.76 -6.44
CA PRO A 218 -2.77 -1.65 -6.35
C PRO A 218 -2.21 -0.36 -6.96
N ILE A 219 -1.10 0.10 -6.39
CA ILE A 219 -0.20 1.07 -7.01
C ILE A 219 1.21 0.45 -7.00
N THR A 220 1.82 0.35 -8.17
CA THR A 220 3.04 -0.43 -8.40
C THR A 220 3.97 0.25 -9.42
N LYS A 221 5.13 -0.34 -9.65
CA LYS A 221 6.09 0.14 -10.66
C LYS A 221 5.80 -0.40 -12.06
N THR A 222 5.22 -1.60 -12.14
CA THR A 222 4.95 -2.31 -13.40
C THR A 222 3.51 -2.81 -13.45
N VAL A 223 3.03 -3.07 -14.66
CA VAL A 223 1.70 -3.66 -14.89
C VAL A 223 1.64 -5.08 -14.34
N ASP A 224 2.73 -5.86 -14.49
CA ASP A 224 2.81 -7.23 -13.97
C ASP A 224 2.66 -7.24 -12.44
N ASP A 225 3.32 -6.33 -11.72
CA ASP A 225 3.16 -6.20 -10.27
C ASP A 225 1.74 -5.79 -9.88
N ALA A 226 1.09 -4.95 -10.69
CA ALA A 226 -0.31 -4.57 -10.46
C ALA A 226 -1.25 -5.76 -10.63
N ALA A 227 -1.00 -6.62 -11.60
CA ALA A 227 -1.76 -7.85 -11.80
C ALA A 227 -1.56 -8.83 -10.62
N ILE A 228 -0.32 -9.03 -10.18
CA ILE A 228 0.01 -9.87 -9.00
C ILE A 228 -0.74 -9.39 -7.76
N LEU A 229 -0.62 -8.10 -7.44
CA LEU A 229 -1.24 -7.56 -6.23
C LEU A 229 -2.77 -7.54 -6.34
N LEU A 230 -3.33 -7.28 -7.53
CA LEU A 230 -4.77 -7.39 -7.77
C LEU A 230 -5.27 -8.81 -7.56
N ASP A 231 -4.55 -9.81 -8.04
CA ASP A 231 -4.94 -11.22 -7.85
C ASP A 231 -4.97 -11.58 -6.36
N ILE A 232 -3.97 -11.16 -5.59
CA ILE A 232 -3.93 -11.39 -4.15
C ILE A 232 -5.17 -10.81 -3.45
N ILE A 233 -5.53 -9.55 -3.74
CA ILE A 233 -6.60 -8.84 -3.01
C ILE A 233 -8.00 -9.11 -3.55
N SER A 234 -8.15 -9.72 -4.73
CA SER A 234 -9.44 -9.98 -5.40
C SER A 234 -10.18 -11.19 -4.82
N GLY A 235 -11.48 -11.26 -5.15
CA GLY A 235 -12.35 -12.42 -4.89
C GLY A 235 -13.51 -12.08 -3.97
N HIS A 236 -14.48 -13.00 -3.96
CA HIS A 236 -15.72 -12.83 -3.22
C HIS A 236 -15.52 -12.71 -1.72
N ASP A 237 -16.33 -11.87 -1.07
CA ASP A 237 -16.35 -11.67 0.37
C ASP A 237 -17.81 -11.51 0.85
N ASN A 238 -18.27 -12.43 1.67
CA ASN A 238 -19.60 -12.40 2.27
C ASN A 238 -19.87 -11.21 3.20
N LYS A 239 -18.82 -10.50 3.63
CA LYS A 239 -18.92 -9.30 4.48
C LYS A 239 -19.23 -8.04 3.68
N ASP A 240 -19.06 -8.06 2.35
CA ASP A 240 -19.39 -6.96 1.45
C ASP A 240 -20.51 -7.38 0.49
N SER A 241 -21.73 -6.86 0.72
CA SER A 241 -22.90 -7.18 -0.07
C SER A 241 -22.78 -6.86 -1.57
N THR A 242 -21.81 -6.05 -1.97
CA THR A 242 -21.55 -5.72 -3.37
C THR A 242 -20.41 -6.53 -3.98
N SER A 243 -19.80 -7.41 -3.19
CA SER A 243 -18.70 -8.26 -3.66
C SER A 243 -19.17 -9.22 -4.74
N SER A 244 -18.47 -9.22 -5.88
CA SER A 244 -18.80 -10.06 -7.04
C SER A 244 -18.52 -11.54 -6.74
N ILE A 245 -19.46 -12.41 -7.15
CA ILE A 245 -19.30 -13.87 -7.10
C ILE A 245 -18.56 -14.42 -8.33
N LYS A 246 -18.24 -13.56 -9.31
CA LYS A 246 -17.48 -14.00 -10.49
C LYS A 246 -16.10 -14.49 -10.09
N GLU A 247 -15.70 -15.61 -10.67
CA GLU A 247 -14.36 -16.16 -10.49
C GLU A 247 -13.26 -15.16 -10.91
N LYS A 248 -12.08 -15.37 -10.38
CA LYS A 248 -10.88 -14.65 -10.83
C LYS A 248 -10.52 -15.09 -12.25
N GLU A 249 -10.14 -14.16 -13.08
CA GLU A 249 -9.63 -14.40 -14.42
C GLU A 249 -8.12 -14.66 -14.37
#